data_03dd3e08bf5fa7ca05fd2a41173f8ab4
#
_entry.id   03dd3e08bf5fa7ca05fd2a41173f8ab4
#
_cell.length_a   1.000
_cell.length_b   1.000
_cell.length_c   1.000
_cell.angle_alpha   90.00
_cell.angle_beta   90.00
_cell.angle_gamma   90.00
#
_symmetry.space_group_name_H-M   'P 1'
#
loop_
_entity.id
_entity.type
_entity.pdbx_description
1 polymer ?
#
loop_
_entity_poly.entity_id
_entity_poly.type
_entity_poly.pdbx_seq_one_letter_code
_entity_poly.pdbx_strand_id
1 'polypeptide(L)'
;MILEILKTVLYGLVEGITEWLPISSTGHLILLENFIHLKVDNPGAFMEMFNVVIQLGAILAVIVLFFRKLNPFAPSKSVAEKKGTWDLWFKVIVGVLPSAIIGFLLDDWMDAHLYNYVVVAIMLILYGIAFLFVEQLNKRRAVKIKDVSEISYRTAIFIGLFQCLALIPGTSRSGATILGAILLGVSRSAGAEFSFFLAIPTMVGASGLKFLDFLTESTLGGTEIVLLATGCLVSFLVSLLVIKSLMEYVRKHSFAAFGYYRIILGSVVLLYFLMK
;
A
#
# COMPACT_ATOMS: atom_id res chain seq x y z
N MET A 1 18.16 -5.11 22.81
CA MET A 1 18.35 -4.07 21.78
C MET A 1 18.76 -4.65 20.43
N ILE A 2 19.93 -5.25 20.25
CA ILE A 2 20.38 -5.76 18.92
C ILE A 2 19.39 -6.74 18.30
N LEU A 3 18.88 -7.71 19.06
CA LEU A 3 17.88 -8.67 18.56
C LEU A 3 16.59 -7.98 18.11
N GLU A 4 16.11 -6.98 18.85
CA GLU A 4 14.90 -6.24 18.47
C GLU A 4 15.12 -5.40 17.20
N ILE A 5 16.32 -4.82 17.04
CA ILE A 5 16.70 -4.13 15.79
C ILE A 5 16.70 -5.12 14.61
N LEU A 6 17.25 -6.33 14.76
CA LEU A 6 17.22 -7.34 13.69
C LEU A 6 15.81 -7.77 13.31
N LYS A 7 14.92 -7.95 14.30
CA LYS A 7 13.50 -8.21 14.04
C LYS A 7 12.85 -7.05 13.29
N THR A 8 13.11 -5.81 13.72
CA THR A 8 12.60 -4.60 13.07
C THR A 8 13.10 -4.45 11.63
N VAL A 9 14.36 -4.80 11.37
CA VAL A 9 14.89 -4.87 9.99
C VAL A 9 14.06 -5.83 9.15
N LEU A 10 13.67 -6.99 9.69
CA LEU A 10 12.83 -7.94 8.96
C LEU A 10 11.43 -7.37 8.68
N TYR A 11 10.81 -6.67 9.64
CA TYR A 11 9.54 -5.96 9.41
C TYR A 11 9.68 -4.91 8.30
N GLY A 12 10.71 -4.08 8.35
CA GLY A 12 10.99 -3.08 7.32
C GLY A 12 11.27 -3.69 5.93
N LEU A 13 11.95 -4.84 5.86
CA LEU A 13 12.15 -5.59 4.62
C LEU A 13 10.83 -6.10 4.04
N VAL A 14 10.00 -6.74 4.88
CA VAL A 14 8.69 -7.26 4.46
C VAL A 14 7.81 -6.11 3.98
N GLU A 15 7.72 -5.03 4.74
CA GLU A 15 6.93 -3.84 4.36
C GLU A 15 7.42 -3.25 3.04
N GLY A 16 8.72 -2.94 2.94
CA GLY A 16 9.29 -2.32 1.74
C GLY A 16 9.16 -3.15 0.47
N ILE A 17 9.12 -4.49 0.60
CA ILE A 17 8.87 -5.39 -0.54
C ILE A 17 7.38 -5.43 -0.88
N THR A 18 6.53 -5.66 0.09
CA THR A 18 5.15 -6.10 -0.14
C THR A 18 4.17 -4.96 -0.33
N GLU A 19 4.52 -3.74 0.10
CA GLU A 19 3.62 -2.57 -0.01
C GLU A 19 3.37 -2.16 -1.47
N TRP A 20 4.39 -2.19 -2.31
CA TRP A 20 4.28 -1.76 -3.70
C TRP A 20 3.80 -2.86 -4.63
N LEU A 21 4.11 -4.09 -4.29
CA LEU A 21 3.59 -5.27 -4.99
C LEU A 21 2.11 -5.46 -4.62
N PRO A 22 1.25 -5.82 -5.57
CA PRO A 22 -0.17 -6.00 -5.28
C PRO A 22 -0.45 -7.35 -4.56
N ILE A 23 0.25 -7.60 -3.41
CA ILE A 23 0.24 -8.88 -2.67
C ILE A 23 -0.16 -8.76 -1.19
N SER A 24 -0.50 -7.55 -0.73
CA SER A 24 -0.92 -7.22 0.65
C SER A 24 0.20 -7.25 1.69
N SER A 25 0.80 -6.09 1.96
CA SER A 25 1.75 -5.88 3.06
C SER A 25 1.14 -6.25 4.41
N THR A 26 -0.06 -5.77 4.70
CA THR A 26 -0.80 -6.10 5.92
C THR A 26 -0.92 -7.60 6.15
N GLY A 27 -1.24 -8.38 5.09
CA GLY A 27 -1.30 -9.83 5.20
C GLY A 27 0.03 -10.47 5.59
N HIS A 28 1.14 -9.96 5.06
CA HIS A 28 2.48 -10.46 5.39
C HIS A 28 2.93 -10.05 6.78
N LEU A 29 2.63 -8.81 7.20
CA LEU A 29 2.99 -8.33 8.54
C LEU A 29 2.21 -9.06 9.63
N ILE A 30 0.91 -9.31 9.45
CA ILE A 30 0.09 -10.14 10.36
C ILE A 30 0.68 -11.56 10.50
N LEU A 31 1.12 -12.16 9.40
CA LEU A 31 1.79 -13.46 9.45
C LEU A 31 3.13 -13.37 10.19
N LEU A 32 3.94 -12.36 9.88
CA LEU A 32 5.25 -12.17 10.52
C LEU A 32 5.09 -11.99 12.03
N GLU A 33 4.09 -11.23 12.46
CA GLU A 33 3.80 -10.96 13.87
C GLU A 33 3.45 -12.24 14.64
N ASN A 34 2.85 -13.26 14.02
CA ASN A 34 2.59 -14.54 14.67
C ASN A 34 3.86 -15.32 15.06
N PHE A 35 5.00 -15.03 14.41
CA PHE A 35 6.27 -15.72 14.65
C PHE A 35 7.33 -14.85 15.31
N ILE A 36 7.26 -13.53 15.11
CA ILE A 36 8.28 -12.59 15.53
C ILE A 36 7.64 -11.45 16.31
N HIS A 37 7.85 -11.46 17.62
CA HIS A 37 7.33 -10.43 18.52
C HIS A 37 8.45 -9.47 18.92
N LEU A 38 8.19 -8.17 18.88
CA LEU A 38 9.06 -7.14 19.44
C LEU A 38 8.85 -7.03 20.95
N LYS A 39 9.95 -6.91 21.70
CA LYS A 39 9.91 -6.66 23.15
C LYS A 39 9.94 -5.15 23.40
N VAL A 40 8.79 -4.59 23.59
CA VAL A 40 8.53 -3.16 23.83
C VAL A 40 7.47 -3.01 24.92
N ASP A 41 7.34 -1.81 25.43
CA ASP A 41 6.25 -1.48 26.35
C ASP A 41 4.94 -1.42 25.55
N ASN A 42 3.86 -1.96 26.14
CA ASN A 42 2.55 -2.08 25.48
C ASN A 42 2.64 -2.62 24.04
N PRO A 43 3.05 -3.91 23.85
CA PRO A 43 3.34 -4.45 22.53
C PRO A 43 2.16 -4.37 21.53
N GLY A 44 0.92 -4.52 22.01
CA GLY A 44 -0.28 -4.48 21.17
C GLY A 44 -0.44 -3.10 20.51
N ALA A 45 -0.53 -2.04 21.30
CA ALA A 45 -0.68 -0.68 20.80
C ALA A 45 0.54 -0.24 19.96
N PHE A 46 1.75 -0.64 20.38
CA PHE A 46 2.95 -0.32 19.63
C PHE A 46 2.95 -0.97 18.24
N MET A 47 2.64 -2.27 18.13
CA MET A 47 2.65 -2.99 16.85
C MET A 47 1.57 -2.50 15.90
N GLU A 48 0.39 -2.15 16.42
CA GLU A 48 -0.68 -1.55 15.61
C GLU A 48 -0.21 -0.23 14.98
N MET A 49 0.36 0.66 15.76
CA MET A 49 0.94 1.92 15.28
C MET A 49 2.16 1.66 14.38
N PHE A 50 3.09 0.80 14.80
CA PHE A 50 4.35 0.52 14.10
C PHE A 50 4.11 0.03 12.67
N ASN A 51 3.22 -0.97 12.48
CA ASN A 51 2.92 -1.56 11.18
C ASN A 51 2.36 -0.54 10.17
N VAL A 52 1.69 0.52 10.66
CA VAL A 52 1.17 1.59 9.80
C VAL A 52 2.22 2.69 9.58
N VAL A 53 2.98 3.05 10.62
CA VAL A 53 3.93 4.17 10.54
C VAL A 53 5.17 3.82 9.72
N ILE A 54 5.63 2.56 9.70
CA ILE A 54 6.76 2.16 8.83
C ILE A 54 6.45 2.31 7.32
N GLN A 55 5.16 2.39 6.94
CA GLN A 55 4.72 2.73 5.59
C GLN A 55 5.18 4.14 5.17
N LEU A 56 5.36 5.07 6.11
CA LEU A 56 5.92 6.40 5.81
C LEU A 56 7.32 6.31 5.21
N GLY A 57 8.12 5.35 5.67
CA GLY A 57 9.41 5.03 5.05
C GLY A 57 9.22 4.63 3.58
N ALA A 58 8.30 3.71 3.31
CA ALA A 58 7.98 3.28 1.95
C ALA A 58 7.54 4.45 1.06
N ILE A 59 6.66 5.35 1.56
CA ILE A 59 6.18 6.53 0.82
C ILE A 59 7.30 7.50 0.45
N LEU A 60 8.26 7.70 1.32
CA LEU A 60 9.42 8.55 1.01
C LEU A 60 10.15 8.06 -0.25
N ALA A 61 10.18 6.76 -0.50
CA ALA A 61 10.74 6.20 -1.73
C ALA A 61 9.98 6.65 -2.98
N VAL A 62 8.65 6.72 -2.94
CA VAL A 62 7.84 7.27 -4.04
C VAL A 62 8.16 8.73 -4.26
N ILE A 63 8.18 9.52 -3.20
CA ILE A 63 8.48 10.96 -3.28
C ILE A 63 9.85 11.20 -3.92
N VAL A 64 10.87 10.42 -3.52
CA VAL A 64 12.23 10.53 -4.07
C VAL A 64 12.27 10.10 -5.55
N LEU A 65 11.70 8.93 -5.88
CA LEU A 65 11.77 8.38 -7.24
C LEU A 65 10.97 9.20 -8.27
N PHE A 66 9.84 9.75 -7.84
CA PHE A 66 8.96 10.55 -8.68
C PHE A 66 9.02 12.04 -8.37
N PHE A 67 10.08 12.49 -7.67
CA PHE A 67 10.21 13.87 -7.20
C PHE A 67 9.95 14.89 -8.31
N ARG A 68 10.54 14.69 -9.50
CA ARG A 68 10.36 15.61 -10.63
C ARG A 68 8.90 15.67 -11.09
N LYS A 69 8.16 14.55 -11.09
CA LYS A 69 6.73 14.53 -11.45
C LYS A 69 5.88 15.21 -10.38
N LEU A 70 6.19 14.97 -9.11
CA LEU A 70 5.37 15.38 -7.96
C LEU A 70 5.65 16.82 -7.48
N ASN A 71 6.84 17.39 -7.77
CA ASN A 71 7.21 18.73 -7.29
C ASN A 71 6.69 19.83 -8.24
N PRO A 72 5.64 20.61 -7.85
CA PRO A 72 5.12 21.71 -8.66
C PRO A 72 6.00 22.97 -8.60
N PHE A 73 6.93 23.02 -7.66
CA PHE A 73 7.79 24.20 -7.42
C PHE A 73 9.15 24.12 -8.13
N ALA A 74 9.43 23.01 -8.86
CA ALA A 74 10.73 22.83 -9.52
C ALA A 74 11.04 24.00 -10.47
N PRO A 75 12.18 24.69 -10.31
CA PRO A 75 12.54 25.81 -11.16
C PRO A 75 12.69 25.44 -12.65
N SER A 76 13.05 24.18 -12.91
CA SER A 76 13.22 23.64 -14.27
C SER A 76 11.92 23.40 -15.03
N LYS A 77 10.75 23.50 -14.36
CA LYS A 77 9.44 23.28 -14.98
C LYS A 77 8.90 24.58 -15.61
N SER A 78 8.35 24.46 -16.81
CA SER A 78 7.54 25.49 -17.44
C SER A 78 6.23 25.72 -16.65
N VAL A 79 5.54 26.83 -16.94
CA VAL A 79 4.23 27.14 -16.31
C VAL A 79 3.22 26.05 -16.62
N ALA A 80 3.19 25.51 -17.84
CA ALA A 80 2.30 24.41 -18.22
C ALA A 80 2.60 23.13 -17.45
N GLU A 81 3.86 22.76 -17.26
CA GLU A 81 4.26 21.58 -16.48
C GLU A 81 3.92 21.73 -15.00
N LYS A 82 4.09 22.93 -14.41
CA LYS A 82 3.65 23.22 -13.03
C LYS A 82 2.15 23.06 -12.88
N LYS A 83 1.37 23.62 -13.82
CA LYS A 83 -0.10 23.46 -13.84
C LYS A 83 -0.51 21.98 -13.96
N GLY A 84 0.15 21.20 -14.82
CA GLY A 84 -0.09 19.76 -14.94
C GLY A 84 0.25 18.99 -13.66
N THR A 85 1.29 19.40 -12.93
CA THR A 85 1.64 18.79 -11.64
C THR A 85 0.57 19.08 -10.57
N TRP A 86 0.04 20.31 -10.52
CA TRP A 86 -1.06 20.64 -9.61
C TRP A 86 -2.35 19.89 -9.97
N ASP A 87 -2.68 19.79 -11.26
CA ASP A 87 -3.82 19.00 -11.72
C ASP A 87 -3.70 17.52 -11.32
N LEU A 88 -2.50 16.95 -11.41
CA LEU A 88 -2.23 15.60 -10.91
C LEU A 88 -2.50 15.49 -9.40
N TRP A 89 -2.02 16.44 -8.59
CA TRP A 89 -2.28 16.45 -7.15
C TRP A 89 -3.77 16.57 -6.80
N PHE A 90 -4.51 17.43 -7.52
CA PHE A 90 -5.96 17.51 -7.33
C PHE A 90 -6.67 16.19 -7.66
N LYS A 91 -6.26 15.50 -8.74
CA LYS A 91 -6.78 14.16 -9.07
C LYS A 91 -6.45 13.14 -7.99
N VAL A 92 -5.24 13.17 -7.43
CA VAL A 92 -4.84 12.31 -6.30
C VAL A 92 -5.73 12.58 -5.08
N ILE A 93 -5.90 13.83 -4.67
CA ILE A 93 -6.74 14.20 -3.53
C ILE A 93 -8.18 13.74 -3.74
N VAL A 94 -8.77 14.05 -4.90
CA VAL A 94 -10.14 13.62 -5.23
C VAL A 94 -10.28 12.10 -5.26
N GLY A 95 -9.23 11.39 -5.72
CA GLY A 95 -9.19 9.93 -5.69
C GLY A 95 -9.09 9.34 -4.28
N VAL A 96 -8.52 10.06 -3.32
CA VAL A 96 -8.40 9.59 -1.92
C VAL A 96 -9.69 9.82 -1.13
N LEU A 97 -10.47 10.85 -1.45
CA LEU A 97 -11.66 11.24 -0.68
C LEU A 97 -12.62 10.08 -0.37
N PRO A 98 -13.01 9.20 -1.33
CA PRO A 98 -13.94 8.11 -1.02
C PRO A 98 -13.42 7.20 0.09
N SER A 99 -12.17 6.76 0.00
CA SER A 99 -11.57 5.86 1.00
C SER A 99 -11.28 6.55 2.34
N ALA A 100 -10.96 7.84 2.32
CA ALA A 100 -10.77 8.61 3.54
C ALA A 100 -12.09 8.78 4.31
N ILE A 101 -13.19 9.09 3.60
CA ILE A 101 -14.52 9.24 4.21
C ILE A 101 -15.00 7.90 4.78
N ILE A 102 -14.94 6.83 3.99
CA ILE A 102 -15.41 5.50 4.41
C ILE A 102 -14.52 4.95 5.53
N GLY A 103 -13.19 5.11 5.42
CA GLY A 103 -12.25 4.69 6.45
C GLY A 103 -12.56 5.37 7.78
N PHE A 104 -12.64 6.69 7.80
CA PHE A 104 -12.95 7.45 9.01
C PHE A 104 -14.29 7.06 9.65
N LEU A 105 -15.31 6.71 8.87
CA LEU A 105 -16.63 6.35 9.39
C LEU A 105 -16.72 4.90 9.89
N LEU A 106 -15.88 4.00 9.36
CA LEU A 106 -15.99 2.56 9.60
C LEU A 106 -14.76 1.94 10.27
N ASP A 107 -13.75 2.73 10.68
CA ASP A 107 -12.47 2.25 11.22
C ASP A 107 -12.70 1.28 12.40
N ASP A 108 -13.36 1.73 13.46
CA ASP A 108 -13.64 0.94 14.66
C ASP A 108 -14.43 -0.34 14.35
N TRP A 109 -15.40 -0.25 13.41
CA TRP A 109 -16.19 -1.42 13.02
C TRP A 109 -15.35 -2.44 12.25
N MET A 110 -14.48 -1.95 11.36
CA MET A 110 -13.60 -2.81 10.56
C MET A 110 -12.55 -3.48 11.43
N ASP A 111 -11.94 -2.76 12.36
CA ASP A 111 -10.98 -3.30 13.32
C ASP A 111 -11.62 -4.41 14.17
N ALA A 112 -12.84 -4.20 14.66
CA ALA A 112 -13.53 -5.18 15.47
C ALA A 112 -13.97 -6.45 14.73
N HIS A 113 -14.27 -6.38 13.40
CA HIS A 113 -14.90 -7.49 12.68
C HIS A 113 -14.04 -8.09 11.56
N LEU A 114 -13.15 -7.31 10.93
CA LEU A 114 -12.43 -7.74 9.74
C LEU A 114 -10.94 -8.04 9.98
N TYR A 115 -10.34 -7.54 11.06
CA TYR A 115 -8.92 -7.77 11.36
C TYR A 115 -8.67 -9.16 11.94
N ASN A 116 -8.82 -10.17 11.08
CA ASN A 116 -8.54 -11.55 11.43
C ASN A 116 -7.95 -12.32 10.23
N TYR A 117 -7.25 -13.40 10.53
CA TYR A 117 -6.53 -14.20 9.51
C TYR A 117 -7.45 -14.83 8.47
N VAL A 118 -8.70 -15.14 8.81
CA VAL A 118 -9.67 -15.74 7.88
C VAL A 118 -10.03 -14.73 6.80
N VAL A 119 -10.38 -13.50 7.18
CA VAL A 119 -10.67 -12.41 6.25
C VAL A 119 -9.47 -12.13 5.36
N VAL A 120 -8.25 -12.02 5.97
CA VAL A 120 -7.02 -11.82 5.21
C VAL A 120 -6.81 -12.91 4.16
N ALA A 121 -6.94 -14.18 4.55
CA ALA A 121 -6.75 -15.31 3.64
C ALA A 121 -7.79 -15.33 2.50
N ILE A 122 -9.06 -15.09 2.82
CA ILE A 122 -10.14 -15.02 1.83
C ILE A 122 -9.87 -13.89 0.85
N MET A 123 -9.50 -12.69 1.33
CA MET A 123 -9.24 -11.54 0.47
C MET A 123 -7.98 -11.72 -0.38
N LEU A 124 -6.94 -12.38 0.13
CA LEU A 124 -5.80 -12.78 -0.67
C LEU A 124 -6.24 -13.67 -1.86
N ILE A 125 -7.03 -14.70 -1.61
CA ILE A 125 -7.52 -15.64 -2.65
C ILE A 125 -8.42 -14.90 -3.64
N LEU A 126 -9.42 -14.16 -3.15
CA LEU A 126 -10.38 -13.45 -4.00
C LEU A 126 -9.69 -12.46 -4.94
N TYR A 127 -8.79 -11.64 -4.41
CA TYR A 127 -8.05 -10.69 -5.25
C TYR A 127 -7.00 -11.37 -6.12
N GLY A 128 -6.46 -12.51 -5.70
CA GLY A 128 -5.63 -13.34 -6.57
C GLY A 128 -6.40 -13.80 -7.81
N ILE A 129 -7.62 -14.34 -7.63
CA ILE A 129 -8.52 -14.73 -8.72
C ILE A 129 -8.91 -13.51 -9.56
N ALA A 130 -9.25 -12.38 -8.91
CA ALA A 130 -9.61 -11.15 -9.60
C ALA A 130 -8.48 -10.65 -10.52
N PHE A 131 -7.21 -10.70 -10.08
CA PHE A 131 -6.07 -10.36 -10.93
C PHE A 131 -5.98 -11.26 -12.17
N LEU A 132 -6.12 -12.57 -12.01
CA LEU A 132 -6.08 -13.51 -13.15
C LEU A 132 -7.22 -13.24 -14.14
N PHE A 133 -8.42 -13.00 -13.63
CA PHE A 133 -9.60 -12.71 -14.44
C PHE A 133 -9.46 -11.37 -15.19
N VAL A 134 -9.06 -10.30 -14.49
CA VAL A 134 -8.90 -8.97 -15.10
C VAL A 134 -7.78 -8.96 -16.13
N GLU A 135 -6.67 -9.65 -15.88
CA GLU A 135 -5.59 -9.78 -16.86
C GLU A 135 -6.03 -10.55 -18.12
N GLN A 136 -6.86 -11.57 -17.95
CA GLN A 136 -7.43 -12.30 -19.09
C GLN A 136 -8.38 -11.41 -19.92
N LEU A 137 -9.23 -10.61 -19.25
CA LEU A 137 -10.07 -9.62 -19.94
C LEU A 137 -9.23 -8.55 -20.66
N ASN A 138 -8.16 -8.11 -20.01
CA ASN A 138 -7.30 -7.03 -20.53
C ASN A 138 -6.54 -7.42 -21.81
N LYS A 139 -6.28 -8.72 -22.04
CA LYS A 139 -5.70 -9.22 -23.29
C LYS A 139 -6.55 -8.87 -24.54
N ARG A 140 -7.85 -8.69 -24.35
CA ARG A 140 -8.82 -8.42 -25.43
C ARG A 140 -9.25 -6.96 -25.50
N ARG A 141 -8.78 -6.11 -24.57
CA ARG A 141 -9.18 -4.70 -24.48
C ARG A 141 -8.06 -3.77 -24.92
N ALA A 142 -8.42 -2.73 -25.68
CA ALA A 142 -7.48 -1.66 -25.99
C ALA A 142 -7.23 -0.79 -24.76
N VAL A 143 -5.98 -0.49 -24.49
CA VAL A 143 -5.58 0.48 -23.48
C VAL A 143 -5.98 1.88 -23.98
N LYS A 144 -6.75 2.60 -23.16
CA LYS A 144 -7.27 3.94 -23.48
C LYS A 144 -6.39 5.05 -22.89
N ILE A 145 -5.83 4.83 -21.71
CA ILE A 145 -5.04 5.80 -20.93
C ILE A 145 -3.64 5.21 -20.76
N LYS A 146 -2.65 5.83 -21.37
CA LYS A 146 -1.27 5.30 -21.40
C LYS A 146 -0.35 5.97 -20.40
N ASP A 147 -0.62 7.21 -20.05
CA ASP A 147 0.17 8.01 -19.11
C ASP A 147 -0.69 8.52 -17.94
N VAL A 148 -0.07 8.72 -16.80
CA VAL A 148 -0.74 9.20 -15.59
C VAL A 148 -1.36 10.59 -15.76
N SER A 149 -0.79 11.42 -16.62
CA SER A 149 -1.32 12.77 -16.93
C SER A 149 -2.67 12.74 -17.66
N GLU A 150 -2.95 11.65 -18.40
CA GLU A 150 -4.19 11.44 -19.15
C GLU A 150 -5.35 10.98 -18.27
N ILE A 151 -5.09 10.62 -17.01
CA ILE A 151 -6.14 10.20 -16.06
C ILE A 151 -7.08 11.39 -15.82
N SER A 152 -8.38 11.18 -16.05
CA SER A 152 -9.41 12.20 -15.77
C SER A 152 -9.82 12.18 -14.30
N TYR A 153 -10.44 13.27 -13.80
CA TYR A 153 -11.03 13.30 -12.44
C TYR A 153 -12.02 12.17 -12.22
N ARG A 154 -12.87 11.89 -13.22
CA ARG A 154 -13.80 10.76 -13.18
C ARG A 154 -13.08 9.43 -12.98
N THR A 155 -12.03 9.18 -13.75
CA THR A 155 -11.21 7.96 -13.61
C THR A 155 -10.54 7.89 -12.24
N ALA A 156 -10.02 9.03 -11.73
CA ALA A 156 -9.41 9.12 -10.41
C ALA A 156 -10.40 8.77 -9.28
N ILE A 157 -11.65 9.29 -9.35
CA ILE A 157 -12.71 8.96 -8.39
C ILE A 157 -13.02 7.45 -8.42
N PHE A 158 -13.17 6.86 -9.61
CA PHE A 158 -13.46 5.43 -9.71
C PHE A 158 -12.31 4.57 -9.17
N ILE A 159 -11.03 4.94 -9.42
CA ILE A 159 -9.89 4.26 -8.81
C ILE A 159 -9.95 4.41 -7.28
N GLY A 160 -10.34 5.58 -6.78
CA GLY A 160 -10.55 5.83 -5.36
C GLY A 160 -11.67 4.98 -4.74
N LEU A 161 -12.76 4.75 -5.47
CA LEU A 161 -13.81 3.80 -5.05
C LEU A 161 -13.28 2.36 -4.95
N PHE A 162 -12.40 1.94 -5.88
CA PHE A 162 -11.68 0.66 -5.72
C PHE A 162 -10.76 0.67 -4.49
N GLN A 163 -10.16 1.82 -4.14
CA GLN A 163 -9.35 1.93 -2.93
C GLN A 163 -10.16 1.67 -1.65
N CYS A 164 -11.46 1.97 -1.61
CA CYS A 164 -12.30 1.64 -0.46
C CYS A 164 -12.30 0.15 -0.13
N LEU A 165 -12.15 -0.72 -1.12
CA LEU A 165 -12.07 -2.17 -0.91
C LEU A 165 -10.79 -2.56 -0.15
N ALA A 166 -9.75 -1.72 -0.21
CA ALA A 166 -8.50 -1.95 0.50
C ALA A 166 -8.58 -1.71 2.01
N LEU A 167 -9.68 -1.13 2.49
CA LEU A 167 -9.98 -1.06 3.92
C LEU A 167 -10.20 -2.44 4.52
N ILE A 168 -10.58 -3.44 3.71
CA ILE A 168 -10.70 -4.83 4.14
C ILE A 168 -9.28 -5.44 4.17
N PRO A 169 -8.80 -5.93 5.34
CA PRO A 169 -7.48 -6.52 5.48
C PRO A 169 -7.24 -7.68 4.50
N GLY A 170 -6.04 -7.76 3.94
CA GLY A 170 -5.72 -8.77 2.91
C GLY A 170 -5.99 -8.33 1.47
N THR A 171 -6.82 -7.30 1.24
CA THR A 171 -7.12 -6.80 -0.11
C THR A 171 -5.88 -6.24 -0.82
N SER A 172 -5.02 -5.50 -0.13
CA SER A 172 -3.93 -4.66 -0.66
C SER A 172 -4.43 -3.38 -1.32
N ARG A 173 -3.97 -2.24 -0.83
CA ARG A 173 -4.28 -0.93 -1.40
C ARG A 173 -3.80 -0.83 -2.86
N SER A 174 -2.52 -1.15 -3.10
CA SER A 174 -1.98 -1.18 -4.47
C SER A 174 -2.71 -2.21 -5.34
N GLY A 175 -3.09 -3.35 -4.77
CA GLY A 175 -3.87 -4.38 -5.47
C GLY A 175 -5.22 -3.85 -5.96
N ALA A 176 -6.00 -3.23 -5.09
CA ALA A 176 -7.33 -2.71 -5.42
C ALA A 176 -7.27 -1.57 -6.44
N THR A 177 -6.39 -0.59 -6.23
CA THR A 177 -6.27 0.58 -7.12
C THR A 177 -5.71 0.23 -8.49
N ILE A 178 -4.71 -0.65 -8.59
CA ILE A 178 -4.17 -1.13 -9.87
C ILE A 178 -5.22 -1.93 -10.65
N LEU A 179 -5.91 -2.84 -9.98
CA LEU A 179 -6.96 -3.64 -10.60
C LEU A 179 -8.09 -2.75 -11.12
N GLY A 180 -8.54 -1.78 -10.32
CA GLY A 180 -9.52 -0.78 -10.73
C GLY A 180 -9.05 0.05 -11.94
N ALA A 181 -7.80 0.50 -11.93
CA ALA A 181 -7.23 1.26 -13.04
C ALA A 181 -7.22 0.45 -14.36
N ILE A 182 -6.81 -0.83 -14.31
CA ILE A 182 -6.82 -1.72 -15.48
C ILE A 182 -8.23 -1.93 -16.01
N LEU A 183 -9.22 -2.13 -15.14
CA LEU A 183 -10.63 -2.28 -15.51
C LEU A 183 -11.18 -1.04 -16.21
N LEU A 184 -10.71 0.15 -15.83
CA LEU A 184 -11.06 1.43 -16.44
C LEU A 184 -10.31 1.72 -17.75
N GLY A 185 -9.44 0.81 -18.20
CA GLY A 185 -8.66 0.96 -19.44
C GLY A 185 -7.38 1.75 -19.30
N VAL A 186 -6.88 1.94 -18.07
CA VAL A 186 -5.57 2.53 -17.80
C VAL A 186 -4.49 1.46 -18.03
N SER A 187 -3.35 1.85 -18.60
CA SER A 187 -2.20 0.96 -18.75
C SER A 187 -1.67 0.48 -17.40
N ARG A 188 -1.03 -0.69 -17.38
CA ARG A 188 -0.44 -1.24 -16.15
C ARG A 188 0.53 -0.27 -15.48
N SER A 189 1.39 0.37 -16.29
CA SER A 189 2.38 1.34 -15.80
C SER A 189 1.73 2.60 -15.21
N ALA A 190 0.77 3.21 -15.93
CA ALA A 190 0.08 4.41 -15.45
C ALA A 190 -0.80 4.10 -14.24
N GLY A 191 -1.44 2.92 -14.20
CA GLY A 191 -2.23 2.46 -13.06
C GLY A 191 -1.37 2.24 -11.81
N ALA A 192 -0.20 1.60 -11.95
CA ALA A 192 0.75 1.43 -10.85
C ALA A 192 1.29 2.77 -10.36
N GLU A 193 1.69 3.66 -11.26
CA GLU A 193 2.19 4.99 -10.92
C GLU A 193 1.13 5.83 -10.19
N PHE A 194 -0.11 5.85 -10.68
CA PHE A 194 -1.20 6.58 -10.02
C PHE A 194 -1.54 5.98 -8.65
N SER A 195 -1.52 4.65 -8.53
CA SER A 195 -1.66 3.95 -7.26
C SER A 195 -0.61 4.41 -6.24
N PHE A 196 0.65 4.55 -6.65
CA PHE A 196 1.72 5.05 -5.77
C PHE A 196 1.48 6.50 -5.34
N PHE A 197 0.94 7.34 -6.21
CA PHE A 197 0.63 8.73 -5.85
C PHE A 197 -0.56 8.83 -4.89
N LEU A 198 -1.59 8.00 -5.06
CA LEU A 198 -2.69 7.87 -4.10
C LEU A 198 -2.20 7.42 -2.72
N ALA A 199 -1.14 6.61 -2.66
CA ALA A 199 -0.55 6.16 -1.41
C ALA A 199 -0.08 7.32 -0.53
N ILE A 200 0.46 8.38 -1.12
CA ILE A 200 1.09 9.48 -0.36
C ILE A 200 0.10 10.07 0.65
N PRO A 201 -1.01 10.70 0.24
CA PRO A 201 -1.95 11.27 1.20
C PRO A 201 -2.67 10.22 2.06
N THR A 202 -2.97 9.03 1.50
CA THR A 202 -3.67 7.96 2.23
C THR A 202 -2.84 7.49 3.42
N MET A 203 -1.58 7.14 3.20
CA MET A 203 -0.72 6.59 4.26
C MET A 203 -0.24 7.67 5.24
N VAL A 204 0.00 8.90 4.77
CA VAL A 204 0.30 10.02 5.68
C VAL A 204 -0.88 10.24 6.63
N GLY A 205 -2.12 10.21 6.11
CA GLY A 205 -3.32 10.33 6.93
C GLY A 205 -3.48 9.17 7.93
N ALA A 206 -3.42 7.94 7.45
CA ALA A 206 -3.55 6.74 8.28
C ALA A 206 -2.45 6.65 9.36
N SER A 207 -1.18 6.87 8.96
CA SER A 207 -0.06 6.86 9.92
C SER A 207 -0.18 7.98 10.96
N GLY A 208 -0.65 9.16 10.54
CA GLY A 208 -0.87 10.28 11.46
C GLY A 208 -1.94 9.97 12.50
N LEU A 209 -3.07 9.38 12.09
CA LEU A 209 -4.14 8.97 13.00
C LEU A 209 -3.65 7.90 13.99
N LYS A 210 -3.11 6.77 13.52
CA LYS A 210 -2.63 5.67 14.38
C LYS A 210 -1.49 6.12 15.30
N PHE A 211 -0.64 7.06 14.87
CA PHE A 211 0.38 7.63 15.73
C PHE A 211 -0.21 8.52 16.85
N LEU A 212 -1.21 9.32 16.53
CA LEU A 212 -1.91 10.14 17.53
C LEU A 212 -2.69 9.26 18.52
N ASP A 213 -3.40 8.23 18.04
CA ASP A 213 -4.12 7.28 18.90
C ASP A 213 -3.16 6.60 19.87
N PHE A 214 -2.00 6.13 19.39
CA PHE A 214 -0.96 5.56 20.24
C PHE A 214 -0.51 6.52 21.36
N LEU A 215 -0.31 7.81 21.04
CA LEU A 215 0.12 8.81 22.02
C LEU A 215 -0.95 9.13 23.09
N THR A 216 -2.22 8.79 22.85
CA THR A 216 -3.28 8.91 23.89
C THR A 216 -3.24 7.78 24.90
N GLU A 217 -2.74 6.60 24.51
CA GLU A 217 -2.74 5.39 25.35
C GLU A 217 -1.35 5.06 25.91
N SER A 218 -0.29 5.51 25.27
CA SER A 218 1.09 5.12 25.59
C SER A 218 2.07 6.23 25.27
N THR A 219 3.29 6.10 25.76
CA THR A 219 4.40 7.03 25.48
C THR A 219 5.50 6.30 24.72
N LEU A 220 6.15 7.01 23.80
CA LEU A 220 7.31 6.48 23.08
C LEU A 220 8.56 6.57 23.95
N GLY A 221 9.12 5.44 24.33
CA GLY A 221 10.44 5.35 24.93
C GLY A 221 11.56 5.43 23.90
N GLY A 222 12.80 5.54 24.38
CA GLY A 222 13.95 5.60 23.48
C GLY A 222 14.14 4.34 22.62
N THR A 223 13.76 3.19 23.13
CA THR A 223 13.79 1.91 22.38
C THR A 223 12.80 1.94 21.23
N GLU A 224 11.56 2.31 21.49
CA GLU A 224 10.47 2.36 20.48
C GLU A 224 10.81 3.34 19.37
N ILE A 225 11.40 4.50 19.68
CA ILE A 225 11.86 5.48 18.68
C ILE A 225 12.93 4.88 17.77
N VAL A 226 13.92 4.17 18.33
CA VAL A 226 14.98 3.53 17.55
C VAL A 226 14.42 2.44 16.64
N LEU A 227 13.48 1.62 17.13
CA LEU A 227 12.85 0.57 16.34
C LEU A 227 12.00 1.18 15.22
N LEU A 228 11.20 2.20 15.51
CA LEU A 228 10.37 2.89 14.52
C LEU A 228 11.23 3.53 13.41
N ALA A 229 12.28 4.27 13.79
CA ALA A 229 13.21 4.86 12.84
C ALA A 229 13.92 3.81 11.98
N THR A 230 14.32 2.69 12.58
CA THR A 230 14.95 1.55 11.86
C THR A 230 13.97 0.94 10.86
N GLY A 231 12.73 0.65 11.27
CA GLY A 231 11.70 0.11 10.39
C GLY A 231 11.41 1.02 9.20
N CYS A 232 11.22 2.33 9.44
CA CYS A 232 11.03 3.33 8.39
C CYS A 232 12.23 3.41 7.44
N LEU A 233 13.46 3.42 7.95
CA LEU A 233 14.67 3.51 7.13
C LEU A 233 14.82 2.29 6.23
N VAL A 234 14.64 1.08 6.78
CA VAL A 234 14.74 -0.16 6.01
C VAL A 234 13.64 -0.24 4.97
N SER A 235 12.38 0.07 5.35
CA SER A 235 11.25 0.13 4.43
C SER A 235 11.52 1.11 3.28
N PHE A 236 12.08 2.30 3.56
CA PHE A 236 12.48 3.28 2.55
C PHE A 236 13.50 2.73 1.56
N LEU A 237 14.62 2.19 2.07
CA LEU A 237 15.72 1.71 1.22
C LEU A 237 15.29 0.54 0.33
N VAL A 238 14.51 -0.38 0.88
CA VAL A 238 13.97 -1.53 0.13
C VAL A 238 12.96 -1.08 -0.90
N SER A 239 12.07 -0.16 -0.55
CA SER A 239 11.06 0.39 -1.46
C SER A 239 11.68 1.09 -2.68
N LEU A 240 12.82 1.77 -2.53
CA LEU A 240 13.54 2.37 -3.66
C LEU A 240 13.89 1.33 -4.74
N LEU A 241 14.30 0.12 -4.34
CA LEU A 241 14.65 -0.96 -5.25
C LEU A 241 13.39 -1.63 -5.84
N VAL A 242 12.42 -1.91 -4.97
CA VAL A 242 11.19 -2.63 -5.36
C VAL A 242 10.36 -1.82 -6.33
N ILE A 243 10.15 -0.52 -6.09
CA ILE A 243 9.38 0.35 -6.99
C ILE A 243 10.02 0.39 -8.39
N LYS A 244 11.35 0.56 -8.48
CA LYS A 244 12.06 0.54 -9.77
C LYS A 244 11.86 -0.79 -10.50
N SER A 245 12.08 -1.90 -9.81
CA SER A 245 11.94 -3.25 -10.36
C SER A 245 10.49 -3.52 -10.80
N LEU A 246 9.51 -3.11 -9.99
CA LEU A 246 8.10 -3.28 -10.34
C LEU A 246 7.73 -2.46 -11.58
N MET A 247 8.18 -1.20 -11.67
CA MET A 247 7.89 -0.35 -12.84
C MET A 247 8.51 -0.91 -14.13
N GLU A 248 9.67 -1.55 -14.06
CA GLU A 248 10.25 -2.27 -15.20
C GLU A 248 9.48 -3.54 -15.54
N TYR A 249 9.09 -4.30 -14.52
CA TYR A 249 8.32 -5.53 -14.67
C TYR A 249 6.98 -5.30 -15.35
N VAL A 250 6.18 -4.33 -14.88
CA VAL A 250 4.82 -4.09 -15.40
C VAL A 250 4.77 -3.53 -16.80
N ARG A 251 5.87 -2.99 -17.31
CA ARG A 251 6.00 -2.58 -18.71
C ARG A 251 6.02 -3.76 -19.68
N LYS A 252 6.50 -4.92 -19.23
CA LYS A 252 6.73 -6.09 -20.09
C LYS A 252 5.84 -7.28 -19.71
N HIS A 253 5.36 -7.33 -18.47
CA HIS A 253 4.65 -8.46 -17.90
C HIS A 253 3.26 -8.07 -17.35
N SER A 254 2.43 -9.08 -17.16
CA SER A 254 1.12 -8.93 -16.52
C SER A 254 1.21 -9.08 -15.01
N PHE A 255 0.16 -8.67 -14.30
CA PHE A 255 0.04 -8.89 -12.86
C PHE A 255 -0.38 -10.33 -12.49
N ALA A 256 -0.50 -11.24 -13.45
CA ALA A 256 -0.94 -12.62 -13.21
C ALA A 256 -0.04 -13.37 -12.20
N ALA A 257 1.29 -13.14 -12.23
CA ALA A 257 2.21 -13.76 -11.27
C ALA A 257 1.84 -13.42 -9.81
N PHE A 258 1.46 -12.17 -9.56
CA PHE A 258 1.00 -11.73 -8.24
C PHE A 258 -0.35 -12.35 -7.88
N GLY A 259 -1.22 -12.59 -8.86
CA GLY A 259 -2.48 -13.31 -8.68
C GLY A 259 -2.26 -14.74 -8.18
N TYR A 260 -1.37 -15.49 -8.81
CA TYR A 260 -0.98 -16.84 -8.36
C TYR A 260 -0.35 -16.83 -6.97
N TYR A 261 0.59 -15.93 -6.74
CA TYR A 261 1.22 -15.76 -5.42
C TYR A 261 0.19 -15.57 -4.31
N ARG A 262 -0.78 -14.66 -4.51
CA ARG A 262 -1.85 -14.36 -3.55
C ARG A 262 -2.73 -15.58 -3.25
N ILE A 263 -3.10 -16.35 -4.27
CA ILE A 263 -3.89 -17.57 -4.10
C ILE A 263 -3.12 -18.59 -3.26
N ILE A 264 -1.85 -18.82 -3.58
CA ILE A 264 -1.00 -19.75 -2.83
C ILE A 264 -0.86 -19.27 -1.38
N LEU A 265 -0.47 -18.01 -1.17
CA LEU A 265 -0.29 -17.46 0.17
C LEU A 265 -1.58 -17.53 0.98
N GLY A 266 -2.71 -17.08 0.43
CA GLY A 266 -4.00 -17.13 1.12
C GLY A 266 -4.43 -18.55 1.48
N SER A 267 -4.17 -19.53 0.59
CA SER A 267 -4.45 -20.94 0.86
C SER A 267 -3.56 -21.48 1.98
N VAL A 268 -2.26 -21.15 1.98
CA VAL A 268 -1.32 -21.55 3.05
C VAL A 268 -1.75 -20.94 4.39
N VAL A 269 -2.08 -19.65 4.41
CA VAL A 269 -2.57 -18.95 5.62
C VAL A 269 -3.81 -19.64 6.16
N LEU A 270 -4.81 -19.89 5.31
CA LEU A 270 -6.06 -20.51 5.72
C LEU A 270 -5.82 -21.91 6.29
N LEU A 271 -5.02 -22.74 5.61
CA LEU A 271 -4.70 -24.09 6.07
C LEU A 271 -3.94 -24.07 7.41
N TYR A 272 -2.93 -23.19 7.55
CA TYR A 272 -2.15 -23.07 8.78
C TYR A 272 -3.04 -22.77 10.00
N PHE A 273 -3.96 -21.81 9.86
CA PHE A 273 -4.81 -21.43 10.99
C PHE A 273 -6.01 -22.37 11.21
N LEU A 274 -6.43 -23.15 10.21
CA LEU A 274 -7.43 -24.19 10.39
C LEU A 274 -6.88 -25.45 11.09
N MET A 275 -5.56 -25.65 11.02
CA MET A 275 -4.88 -26.81 11.63
C MET A 275 -4.36 -26.52 13.05
N LYS A 276 -4.39 -25.26 13.49
CA LYS A 276 -3.98 -24.82 14.83
C LYS A 276 -5.18 -24.75 15.78
#